data_2b8c68c40da974f22e366064db2a5cc0
#
_entry.id   2b8c68c40da974f22e366064db2a5cc0
#
_cell.length_a   1.000
_cell.length_b   1.000
_cell.length_c   1.000
_cell.angle_alpha   90.00
_cell.angle_beta   90.00
_cell.angle_gamma   90.00
#
_symmetry.space_group_name_H-M   'P 1'
#
loop_
_entity.id
_entity.type
_entity.pdbx_description
1 polymer ?
#
loop_
_entity_poly.entity_id
_entity_poly.type
_entity_poly.pdbx_seq_one_letter_code
_entity_poly.pdbx_strand_id
1 'polypeptide(L)'
;MAAALQRKCVLHWGSLDFYPNLYVVLVAPSGKARKGTAMIPGLKLLKEVGIKLASNSVTRQALIRDLKRSNETEIDPTTGSMDIHASLTVFSKEFTVFLGFHNNELMSDLTDWYDCDDDWEYRTKHEGIDDIKGVWVNIIGATTPDLIQSAMPLDAIGGGLTSRMIFVYEQRKGKTVHTPFYTDDEIALRQKLVYDLEKIRMLKGDFHVSKD
;
A
#
# COMPACT_ATOMS: atom_id res chain seq x y z
N MET A 1 2.48 -2.04 -9.46
CA MET A 1 1.35 -1.60 -10.31
C MET A 1 0.31 -0.88 -9.46
N ALA A 2 -0.37 -1.49 -8.48
CA ALA A 2 -1.35 -0.82 -7.63
C ALA A 2 -0.90 0.56 -7.12
N ALA A 3 0.29 0.64 -6.52
CA ALA A 3 0.86 1.90 -6.03
C ALA A 3 1.07 2.97 -7.12
N ALA A 4 1.24 2.59 -8.39
CA ALA A 4 1.36 3.54 -9.50
C ALA A 4 -0.01 3.97 -10.03
N LEU A 5 -1.01 3.10 -10.01
CA LEU A 5 -2.39 3.43 -10.38
C LEU A 5 -3.04 4.38 -9.38
N GLN A 6 -2.75 4.21 -8.09
CA GLN A 6 -3.37 5.00 -7.02
C GLN A 6 -4.92 4.91 -7.05
N ARG A 7 -5.63 5.93 -6.53
CA ARG A 7 -7.10 6.01 -6.59
C ARG A 7 -7.64 6.44 -7.97
N LYS A 8 -6.80 6.64 -8.95
CA LYS A 8 -7.18 7.21 -10.27
C LYS A 8 -7.93 6.24 -11.17
N CYS A 9 -7.95 4.96 -10.85
CA CYS A 9 -8.64 3.94 -11.63
C CYS A 9 -9.66 3.22 -10.75
N VAL A 10 -10.85 3.00 -11.27
CA VAL A 10 -11.97 2.38 -10.56
C VAL A 10 -12.63 1.29 -11.39
N LEU A 11 -13.10 0.25 -10.74
CA LEU A 11 -13.98 -0.76 -11.33
C LEU A 11 -15.37 -0.62 -10.72
N HIS A 12 -16.34 -0.19 -11.51
CA HIS A 12 -17.75 -0.16 -11.13
C HIS A 12 -18.36 -1.57 -11.25
N TRP A 13 -18.81 -2.12 -10.13
CA TRP A 13 -19.45 -3.44 -10.08
C TRP A 13 -20.84 -3.31 -9.45
N GLY A 14 -21.84 -3.04 -10.25
CA GLY A 14 -23.18 -2.73 -9.79
C GLY A 14 -23.23 -1.42 -8.99
N SER A 15 -23.51 -1.51 -7.69
CA SER A 15 -23.51 -0.38 -6.76
C SER A 15 -22.21 -0.24 -5.96
N LEU A 16 -21.19 -1.03 -6.29
CA LEU A 16 -19.92 -1.07 -5.57
C LEU A 16 -18.79 -0.56 -6.45
N ASP A 17 -17.90 0.22 -5.86
CA ASP A 17 -16.70 0.73 -6.50
C ASP A 17 -15.47 0.03 -5.91
N PHE A 18 -14.63 -0.54 -6.79
CA PHE A 18 -13.39 -1.19 -6.41
C PHE A 18 -12.19 -0.43 -6.96
N TYR A 19 -11.27 -0.12 -6.07
CA TYR A 19 -10.01 0.52 -6.39
C TYR A 19 -8.85 -0.50 -6.38
N PRO A 20 -7.72 -0.22 -7.06
CA PRO A 20 -6.63 -1.18 -7.19
C PRO A 20 -5.72 -1.27 -5.96
N ASN A 21 -6.18 -0.87 -4.78
CA ASN A 21 -5.41 -0.98 -3.54
C ASN A 21 -5.27 -2.43 -3.08
N LEU A 22 -4.10 -2.73 -2.51
CA LEU A 22 -3.77 -4.06 -2.03
C LEU A 22 -3.04 -3.97 -0.68
N TYR A 23 -3.41 -4.82 0.26
CA TYR A 23 -2.66 -5.05 1.50
C TYR A 23 -1.96 -6.40 1.40
N VAL A 24 -0.65 -6.38 1.17
CA VAL A 24 0.16 -7.61 1.00
C VAL A 24 1.17 -7.72 2.12
N VAL A 25 1.18 -8.87 2.80
CA VAL A 25 2.11 -9.13 3.91
C VAL A 25 2.91 -10.40 3.63
N LEU A 26 4.22 -10.24 3.50
CA LEU A 26 5.15 -11.35 3.34
C LEU A 26 5.46 -11.97 4.70
N VAL A 27 5.16 -13.24 4.86
CA VAL A 27 5.31 -13.97 6.11
C VAL A 27 6.36 -15.06 5.94
N ALA A 28 7.39 -15.06 6.78
CA ALA A 28 8.37 -16.15 6.80
C ALA A 28 9.16 -16.13 8.10
N PRO A 29 9.76 -17.25 8.54
CA PRO A 29 10.67 -17.28 9.68
C PRO A 29 11.84 -16.32 9.50
N SER A 30 12.35 -15.79 10.63
CA SER A 30 13.46 -14.84 10.61
C SER A 30 14.70 -15.44 9.92
N GLY A 31 15.36 -14.64 9.06
CA GLY A 31 16.60 -15.04 8.36
C GLY A 31 16.43 -16.11 7.28
N LYS A 32 15.29 -16.78 7.15
CA LYS A 32 15.11 -17.92 6.23
C LYS A 32 14.80 -17.51 4.78
N ALA A 33 13.84 -16.61 4.57
CA ALA A 33 13.33 -16.25 3.23
C ALA A 33 13.81 -14.88 2.72
N ARG A 34 14.62 -14.14 3.49
CA ARG A 34 15.14 -12.79 3.13
C ARG A 34 14.04 -11.81 2.66
N LYS A 35 12.86 -11.81 3.33
CA LYS A 35 11.70 -10.97 2.99
C LYS A 35 12.07 -9.51 2.72
N GLY A 36 12.75 -8.87 3.68
CA GLY A 36 13.16 -7.47 3.55
C GLY A 36 14.06 -7.20 2.35
N THR A 37 14.94 -8.14 1.98
CA THR A 37 15.80 -8.03 0.79
C THR A 37 14.97 -8.12 -0.48
N ALA A 38 13.98 -9.02 -0.53
CA ALA A 38 13.10 -9.19 -1.68
C ALA A 38 12.23 -7.95 -1.97
N MET A 39 11.90 -7.18 -0.93
CA MET A 39 11.09 -5.95 -1.07
C MET A 39 11.90 -4.75 -1.60
N ILE A 40 13.24 -4.72 -1.43
CA ILE A 40 14.07 -3.56 -1.75
C ILE A 40 13.99 -3.13 -3.22
N PRO A 41 14.04 -4.04 -4.22
CA PRO A 41 13.91 -3.64 -5.63
C PRO A 41 12.60 -2.89 -5.90
N GLY A 42 11.48 -3.40 -5.39
CA GLY A 42 10.17 -2.73 -5.50
C GLY A 42 10.17 -1.33 -4.88
N LEU A 43 10.74 -1.18 -3.67
CA LEU A 43 10.87 0.13 -3.02
C LEU A 43 11.67 1.13 -3.87
N LYS A 44 12.77 0.68 -4.47
CA LYS A 44 13.61 1.52 -5.34
C LYS A 44 12.83 2.00 -6.57
N LEU A 45 12.06 1.12 -7.20
CA LEU A 45 11.22 1.46 -8.34
C LEU A 45 10.14 2.48 -7.94
N LEU A 46 9.43 2.26 -6.83
CA LEU A 46 8.39 3.18 -6.36
C LEU A 46 8.95 4.58 -6.05
N LYS A 47 10.14 4.66 -5.45
CA LYS A 47 10.82 5.95 -5.20
C LYS A 47 11.23 6.65 -6.48
N GLU A 48 11.70 5.91 -7.47
CA GLU A 48 12.17 6.46 -8.74
C GLU A 48 11.02 7.06 -9.55
N VAL A 49 9.85 6.42 -9.54
CA VAL A 49 8.64 6.95 -10.17
C VAL A 49 7.87 7.95 -9.29
N GLY A 50 8.43 8.35 -8.14
CA GLY A 50 7.88 9.40 -7.30
C GLY A 50 6.59 9.04 -6.56
N ILE A 51 6.38 7.75 -6.21
CA ILE A 51 5.22 7.34 -5.42
C ILE A 51 5.38 7.81 -3.97
N LYS A 52 4.33 8.41 -3.41
CA LYS A 52 4.30 8.86 -2.02
C LYS A 52 4.29 7.66 -1.07
N LEU A 53 5.28 7.61 -0.21
CA LEU A 53 5.49 6.54 0.75
C LEU A 53 5.33 7.06 2.17
N ALA A 54 4.65 6.28 3.02
CA ALA A 54 4.60 6.56 4.44
C ALA A 54 5.98 6.44 5.09
N SER A 55 6.18 7.14 6.19
CA SER A 55 7.40 7.06 7.00
C SER A 55 7.63 5.64 7.52
N ASN A 56 8.89 5.23 7.70
CA ASN A 56 9.25 3.85 8.10
C ASN A 56 8.78 3.48 9.53
N SER A 57 8.75 4.46 10.42
CA SER A 57 8.27 4.32 11.79
C SER A 57 7.36 5.51 12.08
N VAL A 58 6.11 5.24 12.35
CA VAL A 58 5.09 6.26 12.38
C VAL A 58 4.05 5.94 13.45
N THR A 59 3.63 6.95 14.22
CA THR A 59 2.46 6.83 15.06
C THR A 59 1.19 6.94 14.22
N ARG A 60 0.05 6.48 14.72
CA ARG A 60 -1.25 6.62 14.06
C ARG A 60 -1.51 8.05 13.58
N GLN A 61 -1.31 9.04 14.46
CA GLN A 61 -1.52 10.46 14.13
C GLN A 61 -0.56 10.96 13.03
N ALA A 62 0.69 10.51 13.07
CA ALA A 62 1.65 10.87 12.02
C ALA A 62 1.31 10.23 10.68
N LEU A 63 0.79 9.00 10.67
CA LEU A 63 0.31 8.33 9.47
C LEU A 63 -0.90 9.06 8.84
N ILE A 64 -1.85 9.50 9.67
CA ILE A 64 -2.99 10.33 9.24
C ILE A 64 -2.49 11.63 8.60
N ARG A 65 -1.48 12.29 9.20
CA ARG A 65 -0.87 13.49 8.61
C ARG A 65 -0.14 13.20 7.30
N ASP A 66 0.57 12.07 7.21
CA ASP A 66 1.24 11.65 5.96
C ASP A 66 0.19 11.39 4.87
N LEU A 67 -0.94 10.76 5.22
CA LEU A 67 -2.06 10.54 4.31
C LEU A 67 -2.66 11.89 3.84
N LYS A 68 -2.94 12.82 4.75
CA LYS A 68 -3.42 14.16 4.39
C LYS A 68 -2.45 14.91 3.49
N ARG A 69 -1.14 14.83 3.74
CA ARG A 69 -0.08 15.44 2.90
C ARG A 69 0.08 14.76 1.55
N SER A 70 -0.47 13.56 1.40
CA SER A 70 -0.45 12.85 0.12
C SER A 70 -1.54 13.30 -0.85
N ASN A 71 -2.35 14.28 -0.50
CA ASN A 71 -3.37 14.84 -1.40
C ASN A 71 -2.76 15.21 -2.76
N GLU A 72 -3.44 14.78 -3.79
CA GLU A 72 -3.21 15.14 -5.19
C GLU A 72 -4.52 15.65 -5.77
N THR A 73 -4.41 16.65 -6.63
CA THR A 73 -5.56 17.16 -7.38
C THR A 73 -5.31 16.92 -8.86
N GLU A 74 -6.18 16.18 -9.49
CA GLU A 74 -6.15 15.93 -10.91
C GLU A 74 -7.31 16.67 -11.59
N ILE A 75 -7.00 17.35 -12.69
CA ILE A 75 -8.01 18.02 -13.51
C ILE A 75 -8.15 17.23 -14.81
N ASP A 76 -9.36 16.83 -15.15
CA ASP A 76 -9.62 16.25 -16.46
C ASP A 76 -9.59 17.38 -17.52
N PRO A 77 -8.66 17.34 -18.49
CA PRO A 77 -8.52 18.38 -19.47
C PRO A 77 -9.71 18.46 -20.45
N THR A 78 -10.52 17.40 -20.52
CA THR A 78 -11.66 17.33 -21.45
C THR A 78 -12.93 17.88 -20.81
N THR A 79 -13.19 17.50 -19.56
CA THR A 79 -14.42 17.87 -18.84
C THR A 79 -14.24 19.06 -17.91
N GLY A 80 -12.99 19.36 -17.52
CA GLY A 80 -12.66 20.33 -16.47
C GLY A 80 -13.02 19.83 -15.06
N SER A 81 -13.46 18.58 -14.90
CA SER A 81 -13.74 18.02 -13.58
C SER A 81 -12.48 17.89 -12.76
N MET A 82 -12.61 18.16 -11.47
CA MET A 82 -11.52 18.09 -10.49
C MET A 82 -11.73 16.86 -9.63
N ASP A 83 -10.73 15.97 -9.60
CA ASP A 83 -10.67 14.83 -8.71
C ASP A 83 -9.59 15.08 -7.64
N ILE A 84 -9.94 14.88 -6.38
CA ILE A 84 -9.04 15.06 -5.24
C ILE A 84 -8.92 13.72 -4.52
N HIS A 85 -7.71 13.24 -4.37
CA HIS A 85 -7.47 12.00 -3.63
C HIS A 85 -6.20 12.05 -2.79
N ALA A 86 -6.20 11.31 -1.69
CA ALA A 86 -5.07 11.10 -0.80
C ALA A 86 -4.55 9.67 -0.99
N SER A 87 -3.54 9.50 -1.83
CA SER A 87 -2.96 8.19 -2.13
C SER A 87 -1.61 8.00 -1.45
N LEU A 88 -1.52 7.00 -0.56
CA LEU A 88 -0.33 6.71 0.23
C LEU A 88 0.02 5.22 0.18
N THR A 89 1.29 4.90 -0.05
CA THR A 89 1.79 3.53 0.03
C THR A 89 2.63 3.32 1.29
N VAL A 90 2.22 2.37 2.11
CA VAL A 90 2.98 1.90 3.27
C VAL A 90 3.95 0.81 2.84
N PHE A 91 5.23 1.01 3.14
CA PHE A 91 6.28 0.04 2.91
C PHE A 91 6.98 -0.29 4.23
N SER A 92 6.66 -1.43 4.83
CA SER A 92 7.19 -1.81 6.13
C SER A 92 7.91 -3.16 6.12
N LYS A 93 9.21 -3.14 6.42
CA LYS A 93 9.99 -4.38 6.60
C LYS A 93 9.67 -5.11 7.90
N GLU A 94 9.07 -4.42 8.85
CA GLU A 94 8.65 -4.93 10.16
C GLU A 94 7.18 -4.55 10.37
N PHE A 95 6.29 -5.25 9.65
CA PHE A 95 4.87 -4.90 9.59
C PHE A 95 4.21 -4.86 10.97
N THR A 96 4.57 -5.77 11.88
CA THR A 96 4.02 -5.79 13.23
C THR A 96 4.48 -4.61 14.09
N VAL A 97 5.68 -4.08 13.84
CA VAL A 97 6.15 -2.84 14.47
C VAL A 97 5.38 -1.64 13.93
N PHE A 98 5.12 -1.59 12.63
CA PHE A 98 4.28 -0.57 12.01
C PHE A 98 2.85 -0.61 12.56
N LEU A 99 2.25 -1.79 12.63
CA LEU A 99 0.90 -1.96 13.14
C LEU A 99 0.79 -1.61 14.63
N GLY A 100 1.86 -1.86 15.40
CA GLY A 100 1.84 -1.77 16.86
C GLY A 100 1.14 -2.98 17.51
N PHE A 101 1.49 -3.26 18.76
CA PHE A 101 0.84 -4.33 19.51
C PHE A 101 -0.53 -3.84 20.00
N HIS A 102 -1.59 -4.60 19.68
CA HIS A 102 -2.96 -4.31 20.13
C HIS A 102 -3.45 -2.88 19.79
N ASN A 103 -2.99 -2.31 18.70
CA ASN A 103 -3.39 -0.99 18.24
C ASN A 103 -4.71 -1.07 17.45
N ASN A 104 -5.80 -1.29 18.17
CA ASN A 104 -7.12 -1.47 17.57
C ASN A 104 -7.58 -0.25 16.76
N GLU A 105 -7.17 0.96 17.17
CA GLU A 105 -7.52 2.19 16.44
C GLU A 105 -6.88 2.21 15.04
N LEU A 106 -5.58 1.90 14.93
CA LEU A 106 -4.93 1.84 13.63
C LEU A 106 -5.47 0.70 12.77
N MET A 107 -5.81 -0.45 13.39
CA MET A 107 -6.42 -1.57 12.67
C MET A 107 -7.78 -1.19 12.09
N SER A 108 -8.60 -0.43 12.84
CA SER A 108 -9.87 0.11 12.37
C SER A 108 -9.67 1.09 11.22
N ASP A 109 -8.77 2.07 11.36
CA ASP A 109 -8.47 3.03 10.29
C ASP A 109 -8.02 2.33 9.01
N LEU A 110 -7.13 1.32 9.11
CA LEU A 110 -6.67 0.55 7.95
C LEU A 110 -7.81 -0.24 7.28
N THR A 111 -8.80 -0.68 8.06
CA THR A 111 -9.99 -1.34 7.54
C THR A 111 -10.85 -0.35 6.74
N ASP A 112 -11.11 0.82 7.31
CA ASP A 112 -11.89 1.89 6.68
C ASP A 112 -11.17 2.41 5.40
N TRP A 113 -9.87 2.64 5.48
CA TRP A 113 -9.10 3.13 4.33
C TRP A 113 -8.97 2.13 3.19
N TYR A 114 -9.15 0.83 3.46
CA TYR A 114 -9.19 -0.18 2.40
C TYR A 114 -10.41 -0.01 1.50
N ASP A 115 -11.52 0.42 2.05
CA ASP A 115 -12.80 0.58 1.35
C ASP A 115 -12.81 1.86 0.47
N CYS A 116 -11.80 2.75 0.62
CA CYS A 116 -11.53 3.90 -0.25
C CYS A 116 -12.67 4.92 -0.29
N ASP A 117 -13.24 5.25 0.86
CA ASP A 117 -14.31 6.26 0.98
C ASP A 117 -13.87 7.62 0.41
N ASP A 118 -14.85 8.38 -0.11
CA ASP A 118 -14.62 9.71 -0.68
C ASP A 118 -14.22 10.73 0.38
N ASP A 119 -14.74 10.59 1.59
CA ASP A 119 -14.52 11.48 2.71
C ASP A 119 -14.14 10.71 3.97
N TRP A 120 -13.06 11.08 4.60
CA TRP A 120 -12.65 10.54 5.89
C TRP A 120 -12.18 11.65 6.81
N GLU A 121 -12.79 11.75 8.02
CA GLU A 121 -12.51 12.81 8.99
C GLU A 121 -11.82 12.26 10.25
N TYR A 122 -10.78 12.94 10.69
CA TYR A 122 -10.17 12.71 11.99
C TYR A 122 -10.19 13.97 12.83
N ARG A 123 -10.81 13.89 14.00
CA ARG A 123 -10.97 15.03 14.92
C ARG A 123 -10.14 14.83 16.18
N THR A 124 -9.36 15.84 16.54
CA THR A 124 -8.66 15.90 17.82
C THR A 124 -9.08 17.12 18.62
N LYS A 125 -8.98 17.02 19.95
CA LYS A 125 -9.34 18.14 20.85
C LYS A 125 -8.45 19.37 20.67
N HIS A 126 -7.21 19.22 20.18
CA HIS A 126 -6.20 20.26 20.17
C HIS A 126 -5.76 20.70 18.77
N GLU A 127 -5.92 19.87 17.75
CA GLU A 127 -5.39 20.13 16.41
C GLU A 127 -6.48 20.38 15.34
N GLY A 128 -7.77 20.33 15.76
CA GLY A 128 -8.88 20.58 14.83
C GLY A 128 -9.33 19.34 14.07
N ILE A 129 -9.77 19.53 12.83
CA ILE A 129 -10.31 18.49 11.97
C ILE A 129 -9.31 18.24 10.82
N ASP A 130 -8.89 16.99 10.68
CA ASP A 130 -8.22 16.50 9.48
C ASP A 130 -9.28 15.87 8.56
N ASP A 131 -9.69 16.61 7.55
CA ASP A 131 -10.58 16.17 6.48
C ASP A 131 -9.72 15.67 5.32
N ILE A 132 -9.88 14.42 4.94
CA ILE A 132 -9.09 13.75 3.91
C ILE A 132 -10.05 13.28 2.83
N LYS A 133 -9.85 13.77 1.62
CA LYS A 133 -10.68 13.43 0.46
C LYS A 133 -10.07 12.30 -0.33
N GLY A 134 -10.92 11.38 -0.81
CA GLY A 134 -10.53 10.30 -1.69
C GLY A 134 -9.42 9.43 -1.09
N VAL A 135 -9.64 8.87 0.09
CA VAL A 135 -8.65 8.02 0.77
C VAL A 135 -8.29 6.81 -0.06
N TRP A 136 -7.01 6.56 -0.19
CA TRP A 136 -6.49 5.37 -0.84
C TRP A 136 -5.17 4.95 -0.19
N VAL A 137 -5.16 3.77 0.40
CA VAL A 137 -3.97 3.22 1.06
C VAL A 137 -3.60 1.88 0.44
N ASN A 138 -2.30 1.71 0.18
CA ASN A 138 -1.73 0.47 -0.31
C ASN A 138 -0.62 0.01 0.64
N ILE A 139 -0.53 -1.28 0.95
CA ILE A 139 0.42 -1.80 1.94
C ILE A 139 1.24 -2.93 1.35
N ILE A 140 2.55 -2.85 1.52
CA ILE A 140 3.44 -4.00 1.45
C ILE A 140 4.23 -4.10 2.74
N GLY A 141 4.04 -5.20 3.44
CA GLY A 141 4.66 -5.48 4.73
C GLY A 141 5.44 -6.78 4.76
N ALA A 142 6.32 -6.94 5.74
CA ALA A 142 6.97 -8.21 6.01
C ALA A 142 6.98 -8.48 7.52
N THR A 143 6.79 -9.74 7.91
CA THR A 143 6.79 -10.13 9.31
C THR A 143 7.11 -11.62 9.48
N THR A 144 7.12 -12.11 10.72
CA THR A 144 7.26 -13.53 11.05
C THR A 144 5.93 -14.10 11.54
N PRO A 145 5.72 -15.43 11.44
CA PRO A 145 4.51 -16.06 11.98
C PRO A 145 4.26 -15.74 13.46
N ASP A 146 5.30 -15.82 14.28
CA ASP A 146 5.22 -15.59 15.73
C ASP A 146 4.79 -14.15 16.06
N LEU A 147 5.31 -13.18 15.29
CA LEU A 147 4.98 -11.77 15.48
C LEU A 147 3.55 -11.45 15.05
N ILE A 148 3.03 -12.06 13.98
CA ILE A 148 1.61 -11.91 13.60
C ILE A 148 0.72 -12.40 14.74
N GLN A 149 1.00 -13.59 15.24
CA GLN A 149 0.21 -14.21 16.30
C GLN A 149 0.20 -13.36 17.59
N SER A 150 1.33 -12.72 17.90
CA SER A 150 1.44 -11.89 19.10
C SER A 150 0.93 -10.45 18.95
N ALA A 151 0.97 -9.90 17.73
CA ALA A 151 0.58 -8.51 17.49
C ALA A 151 -0.90 -8.34 17.14
N MET A 152 -1.51 -9.36 16.55
CA MET A 152 -2.93 -9.33 16.19
C MET A 152 -3.76 -10.07 17.24
N PRO A 153 -4.64 -9.38 17.97
CA PRO A 153 -5.58 -10.05 18.85
C PRO A 153 -6.55 -10.93 18.04
N LEU A 154 -7.10 -11.96 18.68
CA LEU A 154 -8.05 -12.88 18.03
C LEU A 154 -9.24 -12.12 17.42
N ASP A 155 -9.68 -11.05 18.09
CA ASP A 155 -10.77 -10.20 17.61
C ASP A 155 -10.40 -9.46 16.31
N ALA A 156 -9.13 -9.11 16.10
CA ALA A 156 -8.67 -8.51 14.84
C ALA A 156 -8.63 -9.52 13.69
N ILE A 157 -8.45 -10.82 14.00
CA ILE A 157 -8.51 -11.89 13.00
C ILE A 157 -9.95 -12.05 12.48
N GLY A 158 -10.97 -11.83 13.32
CA GLY A 158 -12.38 -11.79 12.93
C GLY A 158 -12.88 -10.40 12.50
N GLY A 159 -12.12 -9.33 12.80
CA GLY A 159 -12.54 -7.93 12.73
C GLY A 159 -12.42 -7.26 11.36
N GLY A 160 -12.31 -8.01 10.26
CA GLY A 160 -12.36 -7.44 8.90
C GLY A 160 -11.01 -7.02 8.31
N LEU A 161 -9.99 -6.62 9.09
CA LEU A 161 -8.69 -6.22 8.56
C LEU A 161 -7.97 -7.38 7.87
N THR A 162 -7.96 -8.56 8.48
CA THR A 162 -7.28 -9.74 7.92
C THR A 162 -7.93 -10.26 6.64
N SER A 163 -9.25 -10.09 6.48
CA SER A 163 -9.97 -10.45 5.26
C SER A 163 -9.60 -9.55 4.06
N ARG A 164 -9.04 -8.38 4.34
CA ARG A 164 -8.54 -7.41 3.34
C ARG A 164 -7.06 -7.59 3.03
N MET A 165 -6.37 -8.52 3.71
CA MET A 165 -4.94 -8.76 3.56
C MET A 165 -4.64 -10.04 2.78
N ILE A 166 -3.66 -9.96 1.90
CA ILE A 166 -3.08 -11.10 1.20
C ILE A 166 -1.81 -11.49 1.93
N PHE A 167 -1.83 -12.64 2.61
CA PHE A 167 -0.65 -13.19 3.26
C PHE A 167 0.09 -14.12 2.31
N VAL A 168 1.36 -13.81 2.04
CA VAL A 168 2.24 -14.64 1.22
C VAL A 168 3.25 -15.32 2.14
N TYR A 169 3.12 -16.62 2.32
CA TYR A 169 3.96 -17.40 3.21
C TYR A 169 5.03 -18.21 2.47
N GLU A 170 6.26 -18.16 2.99
CA GLU A 170 7.37 -19.01 2.51
C GLU A 170 8.27 -19.40 3.68
N GLN A 171 8.65 -20.68 3.76
CA GLN A 171 9.49 -21.17 4.85
C GLN A 171 10.97 -20.86 4.64
N ARG A 172 11.44 -20.91 3.39
CA ARG A 172 12.86 -20.74 3.06
C ARG A 172 13.05 -20.29 1.62
N LYS A 173 14.18 -19.65 1.34
CA LYS A 173 14.54 -19.30 -0.02
C LYS A 173 14.82 -20.55 -0.86
N GLY A 174 14.36 -20.56 -2.11
CA GLY A 174 14.64 -21.65 -3.05
C GLY A 174 16.05 -21.63 -3.61
N LYS A 175 16.68 -20.44 -3.76
CA LYS A 175 18.01 -20.24 -4.36
C LYS A 175 18.91 -19.42 -3.45
N THR A 176 20.18 -19.82 -3.35
CA THR A 176 21.24 -19.06 -2.65
C THR A 176 22.22 -18.51 -3.68
N VAL A 177 22.41 -17.19 -3.68
CA VAL A 177 23.42 -16.51 -4.48
C VAL A 177 24.43 -15.90 -3.50
N HIS A 178 25.71 -16.28 -3.61
CA HIS A 178 26.76 -15.83 -2.68
C HIS A 178 27.03 -14.34 -2.85
N THR A 179 27.22 -13.90 -4.09
CA THR A 179 27.51 -12.50 -4.41
C THR A 179 26.53 -12.04 -5.47
N PRO A 180 25.40 -11.43 -5.08
CA PRO A 180 24.43 -10.92 -6.04
C PRO A 180 24.97 -9.64 -6.70
N PHE A 181 25.05 -9.65 -8.01
CA PHE A 181 25.30 -8.45 -8.82
C PHE A 181 24.30 -8.45 -9.97
N TYR A 182 24.02 -7.26 -10.47
CA TYR A 182 23.12 -7.11 -11.62
C TYR A 182 23.93 -7.29 -12.91
N THR A 183 23.36 -8.05 -13.84
CA THR A 183 23.83 -8.13 -15.22
C THR A 183 23.36 -6.89 -16.00
N ASP A 184 23.98 -6.63 -17.15
CA ASP A 184 23.57 -5.52 -18.04
C ASP A 184 22.11 -5.70 -18.50
N ASP A 185 21.67 -6.94 -18.75
CA ASP A 185 20.28 -7.25 -19.10
C ASP A 185 19.31 -6.91 -17.96
N GLU A 186 19.68 -7.22 -16.71
CA GLU A 186 18.84 -6.89 -15.54
C GLU A 186 18.77 -5.38 -15.31
N ILE A 187 19.85 -4.65 -15.58
CA ILE A 187 19.87 -3.18 -15.53
C ILE A 187 18.94 -2.62 -16.62
N ALA A 188 19.03 -3.12 -17.85
CA ALA A 188 18.16 -2.72 -18.95
C ALA A 188 16.68 -3.04 -18.67
N LEU A 189 16.40 -4.23 -18.11
CA LEU A 189 15.05 -4.62 -17.71
C LEU A 189 14.50 -3.68 -16.63
N ARG A 190 15.32 -3.30 -15.65
CA ARG A 190 14.91 -2.36 -14.62
C ARG A 190 14.49 -1.01 -15.20
N GLN A 191 15.21 -0.49 -16.18
CA GLN A 191 14.87 0.76 -16.86
C GLN A 191 13.52 0.66 -17.59
N LYS A 192 13.27 -0.48 -18.26
CA LYS A 192 11.96 -0.75 -18.90
C LYS A 192 10.83 -0.78 -17.87
N LEU A 193 11.06 -1.42 -16.70
CA LEU A 193 10.06 -1.45 -15.61
C LEU A 193 9.75 -0.06 -15.05
N VAL A 194 10.75 0.83 -14.93
CA VAL A 194 10.52 2.23 -14.53
C VAL A 194 9.63 2.93 -15.55
N TYR A 195 9.98 2.83 -16.83
CA TYR A 195 9.20 3.42 -17.91
C TYR A 195 7.76 2.91 -17.96
N ASP A 196 7.55 1.60 -17.78
CA ASP A 196 6.21 1.01 -17.72
C ASP A 196 5.42 1.52 -16.51
N LEU A 197 6.07 1.66 -15.34
CA LEU A 197 5.43 2.20 -14.15
C LEU A 197 5.06 3.67 -14.30
N GLU A 198 5.87 4.48 -14.98
CA GLU A 198 5.55 5.86 -15.33
C GLU A 198 4.31 5.94 -16.21
N LYS A 199 4.21 5.07 -17.25
CA LYS A 199 3.00 4.97 -18.07
C LYS A 199 1.77 4.54 -17.27
N ILE A 200 1.93 3.52 -16.42
CA ILE A 200 0.84 3.06 -15.53
C ILE A 200 0.38 4.19 -14.62
N ARG A 201 1.29 5.01 -14.11
CA ARG A 201 0.96 6.16 -13.28
C ARG A 201 0.11 7.20 -14.01
N MET A 202 0.17 7.26 -15.34
CA MET A 202 -0.64 8.18 -16.16
C MET A 202 -2.05 7.66 -16.45
N LEU A 203 -2.32 6.37 -16.16
CA LEU A 203 -3.64 5.78 -16.38
C LEU A 203 -4.65 6.33 -15.37
N LYS A 204 -5.85 6.61 -15.86
CA LYS A 204 -7.01 7.01 -15.07
C LYS A 204 -8.31 6.61 -15.74
N GLY A 205 -9.38 6.53 -14.95
CA GLY A 205 -10.73 6.21 -15.44
C GLY A 205 -11.14 4.78 -15.10
N ASP A 206 -12.16 4.29 -15.79
CA ASP A 206 -12.82 3.05 -15.46
C ASP A 206 -12.09 1.83 -15.99
N PHE A 207 -11.98 0.81 -15.14
CA PHE A 207 -11.64 -0.53 -15.56
C PHE A 207 -12.87 -1.24 -16.14
N HIS A 208 -12.66 -1.93 -17.24
CA HIS A 208 -13.68 -2.78 -17.83
C HIS A 208 -13.20 -4.23 -17.85
N VAL A 209 -14.09 -5.14 -17.44
CA VAL A 209 -13.81 -6.58 -17.56
C VAL A 209 -14.11 -6.97 -19.03
N SER A 210 -13.10 -7.50 -19.73
CA SER A 210 -13.31 -8.04 -21.06
C SER A 210 -14.26 -9.24 -21.01
N LYS A 211 -15.04 -9.46 -22.06
CA LYS A 211 -15.97 -10.59 -22.17
C LYS A 211 -15.32 -11.83 -22.77
N ASP A 212 -14.01 -11.83 -22.95
CA ASP A 212 -13.26 -12.93 -23.57
C ASP A 212 -12.91 -14.03 -22.55
#